data_5768f1cc4a502e48cb82a9287e48580b
#
_entry.id   5768f1cc4a502e48cb82a9287e48580b
#
_cell.length_a   1.000
_cell.length_b   1.000
_cell.length_c   1.000
_cell.angle_alpha   90.00
_cell.angle_beta   90.00
_cell.angle_gamma   90.00
#
_symmetry.space_group_name_H-M   'P 1'
#
loop_
_entity.id
_entity.type
_entity.pdbx_description
1 polymer ?
#
loop_
_entity_poly.entity_id
_entity_poly.type
_entity_poly.pdbx_seq_one_letter_code
_entity_poly.pdbx_strand_id
1 'polypeptide(L)'
;NDWSARDIQAWEYVPLGPFLAKNFASGIAPWIVTLEALEEYRVKGPEQVPAVLPYLQYEGSKNYDIKLEVIITPENSEPVTVSTSNFKYMYWNMCQQLAHHTSNGCNVRIGDLMASGTISGPDENSLGSMLEISLGGKKPLTLPDGQQRSFIEDGDTVTLRGWAEKNGQRVGFGEVYNLVESARQS
;
A
#
# COMPACT_ATOMS: atom_id res chain seq x y z
N ASN A 1 -4.12 -4.74 -1.77
CA ASN A 1 -3.83 -4.86 -0.35
C ASN A 1 -2.86 -6.02 -0.11
N ASP A 2 -1.67 -5.70 0.34
CA ASP A 2 -0.64 -6.69 0.70
C ASP A 2 -0.69 -6.90 2.23
N TRP A 3 -1.46 -7.89 2.66
CA TRP A 3 -1.70 -8.16 4.06
C TRP A 3 -0.43 -8.49 4.84
N SER A 4 -0.39 -8.10 6.11
CA SER A 4 0.71 -8.39 7.02
C SER A 4 0.19 -8.87 8.37
N ALA A 5 0.54 -10.09 8.77
CA ALA A 5 0.35 -10.59 10.12
C ALA A 5 1.51 -10.07 11.00
N ARG A 6 1.30 -8.95 11.69
CA ARG A 6 2.38 -8.20 12.36
C ARG A 6 3.03 -8.95 13.52
N ASP A 7 2.28 -9.76 14.23
CA ASP A 7 2.75 -10.66 15.30
C ASP A 7 3.70 -11.73 14.74
N ILE A 8 3.29 -12.45 13.67
CA ILE A 8 4.14 -13.42 12.98
C ILE A 8 5.36 -12.73 12.37
N GLN A 9 5.19 -11.56 11.76
CA GLN A 9 6.28 -10.78 11.17
C GLN A 9 7.36 -10.44 12.21
N ALA A 10 6.97 -10.12 13.43
CA ALA A 10 7.92 -9.81 14.52
C ALA A 10 8.83 -10.99 14.86
N TRP A 11 8.35 -12.22 14.67
CA TRP A 11 9.15 -13.43 14.83
C TRP A 11 10.10 -13.71 13.68
N GLU A 12 9.69 -13.40 12.46
CA GLU A 12 10.36 -13.85 11.24
C GLU A 12 11.41 -12.88 10.71
N TYR A 13 11.20 -11.55 10.86
CA TYR A 13 11.90 -10.60 10.00
C TYR A 13 13.37 -10.39 10.34
N VAL A 14 13.84 -10.86 11.49
CA VAL A 14 15.26 -10.85 11.88
C VAL A 14 15.73 -12.29 12.11
N PRO A 15 16.78 -12.79 11.38
CA PRO A 15 17.65 -12.07 10.41
C PRO A 15 17.19 -12.14 8.95
N LEU A 16 16.21 -12.99 8.58
CA LEU A 16 15.96 -13.36 7.20
C LEU A 16 14.87 -12.57 6.49
N GLY A 17 14.04 -11.84 7.22
CA GLY A 17 12.87 -11.14 6.71
C GLY A 17 11.57 -11.92 6.85
N PRO A 18 10.42 -11.30 6.51
CA PRO A 18 9.11 -11.93 6.67
C PRO A 18 8.85 -13.00 5.59
N PHE A 19 8.18 -14.09 6.01
CA PHE A 19 7.74 -15.18 5.15
C PHE A 19 6.24 -15.45 5.32
N LEU A 20 5.82 -16.23 6.31
CA LEU A 20 4.42 -16.59 6.56
C LEU A 20 3.57 -15.36 6.95
N ALA A 21 4.19 -14.35 7.50
CA ALA A 21 3.54 -13.08 7.82
C ALA A 21 3.10 -12.28 6.58
N LYS A 22 3.56 -12.64 5.39
CA LYS A 22 3.29 -11.91 4.13
C LYS A 22 2.66 -12.77 3.04
N ASN A 23 2.95 -14.07 2.98
CA ASN A 23 2.56 -14.91 1.86
C ASN A 23 1.18 -15.56 2.01
N PHE A 24 0.40 -15.19 3.04
CA PHE A 24 -0.88 -15.84 3.31
C PHE A 24 -2.05 -15.22 2.52
N ALA A 25 -2.03 -13.94 2.21
CA ALA A 25 -3.09 -13.29 1.46
C ALA A 25 -2.64 -11.97 0.79
N SER A 26 -3.13 -11.73 -0.42
CA SER A 26 -3.08 -10.43 -1.11
C SER A 26 -4.41 -10.17 -1.81
N GLY A 27 -5.00 -9.00 -1.56
CA GLY A 27 -6.22 -8.56 -2.24
C GLY A 27 -5.88 -7.67 -3.42
N ILE A 28 -6.47 -7.94 -4.58
CA ILE A 28 -6.30 -7.14 -5.79
C ILE A 28 -7.67 -6.80 -6.43
N ALA A 29 -7.76 -5.65 -7.11
CA ALA A 29 -8.90 -5.34 -7.95
C ALA A 29 -8.90 -6.24 -9.22
N PRO A 30 -10.07 -6.54 -9.80
CA PRO A 30 -10.16 -7.50 -10.92
C PRO A 30 -9.73 -6.93 -12.28
N TRP A 31 -9.21 -5.72 -12.34
CA TRP A 31 -8.75 -5.08 -13.58
C TRP A 31 -7.42 -4.37 -13.41
N ILE A 32 -6.81 -4.07 -14.55
CA ILE A 32 -5.51 -3.40 -14.64
C ILE A 32 -5.70 -2.03 -15.30
N VAL A 33 -5.09 -1.00 -14.74
CA VAL A 33 -4.96 0.30 -15.38
C VAL A 33 -3.60 0.34 -16.09
N THR A 34 -3.60 0.62 -17.39
CA THR A 34 -2.36 0.65 -18.17
C THR A 34 -1.55 1.92 -17.89
N LEU A 35 -0.25 1.88 -18.15
CA LEU A 35 0.62 3.05 -17.98
C LEU A 35 0.27 4.18 -18.96
N GLU A 36 -0.24 3.85 -20.15
CA GLU A 36 -0.73 4.83 -21.12
C GLU A 36 -1.92 5.63 -20.58
N ALA A 37 -2.83 4.99 -19.85
CA ALA A 37 -3.96 5.67 -19.21
C ALA A 37 -3.50 6.60 -18.07
N LEU A 38 -2.31 6.39 -17.53
CA LEU A 38 -1.74 7.19 -16.45
C LEU A 38 -0.74 8.26 -16.93
N GLU A 39 -0.47 8.37 -18.23
CA GLU A 39 0.57 9.26 -18.74
C GLU A 39 0.36 10.72 -18.34
N GLU A 40 -0.87 11.22 -18.42
CA GLU A 40 -1.25 12.58 -18.03
C GLU A 40 -1.06 12.89 -16.52
N TYR A 41 -0.92 11.85 -15.70
CA TYR A 41 -0.79 11.94 -14.25
C TYR A 41 0.65 11.74 -13.77
N ARG A 42 1.63 11.69 -14.67
CA ARG A 42 3.05 11.62 -14.30
C ARG A 42 3.47 12.87 -13.55
N VAL A 43 4.23 12.68 -12.49
CA VAL A 43 4.80 13.75 -11.67
C VAL A 43 6.24 13.44 -11.29
N LYS A 44 6.99 14.47 -10.91
CA LYS A 44 8.31 14.31 -10.32
C LYS A 44 8.14 13.66 -8.93
N GLY A 45 8.95 12.64 -8.65
CA GLY A 45 9.05 12.04 -7.32
C GLY A 45 9.83 12.90 -6.32
N PRO A 46 9.91 12.46 -5.06
CA PRO A 46 10.78 13.06 -4.05
C PRO A 46 12.23 13.17 -4.53
N GLU A 47 12.95 14.15 -4.01
CA GLU A 47 14.39 14.25 -4.23
C GLU A 47 15.10 13.09 -3.55
N GLN A 48 15.98 12.41 -4.29
CA GLN A 48 16.71 11.25 -3.76
C GLN A 48 18.09 11.68 -3.26
N VAL A 49 18.25 11.72 -1.94
CA VAL A 49 19.50 12.08 -1.26
C VAL A 49 19.84 10.97 -0.25
N PRO A 50 21.06 10.41 -0.31
CA PRO A 50 22.16 10.68 -1.26
C PRO A 50 21.84 10.25 -2.69
N ALA A 51 22.69 10.61 -3.65
CA ALA A 51 22.55 10.18 -5.03
C ALA A 51 22.48 8.65 -5.13
N VAL A 52 21.52 8.17 -5.93
CA VAL A 52 21.29 6.73 -6.09
C VAL A 52 22.41 6.05 -6.88
N LEU A 53 22.54 4.74 -6.71
CA LEU A 53 23.50 3.92 -7.47
C LEU A 53 23.24 4.03 -8.99
N PRO A 54 24.27 3.87 -9.83
CA PRO A 54 24.14 4.08 -11.28
C PRO A 54 22.99 3.32 -11.95
N TYR A 55 22.74 2.08 -11.55
CA TYR A 55 21.66 1.26 -12.12
C TYR A 55 20.26 1.69 -11.70
N LEU A 56 20.12 2.58 -10.70
CA LEU A 56 18.86 3.15 -10.24
C LEU A 56 18.62 4.57 -10.75
N GLN A 57 19.57 5.15 -11.52
CA GLN A 57 19.39 6.46 -12.12
C GLN A 57 18.31 6.41 -13.20
N TYR A 58 17.57 7.50 -13.34
CA TYR A 58 16.51 7.63 -14.35
C TYR A 58 16.37 9.08 -14.79
N GLU A 59 15.74 9.28 -15.93
CA GLU A 59 15.42 10.61 -16.47
C GLU A 59 13.91 10.84 -16.46
N GLY A 60 13.52 12.11 -16.33
CA GLY A 60 12.13 12.55 -16.36
C GLY A 60 11.31 12.18 -15.13
N SER A 61 9.99 12.34 -15.23
CA SER A 61 9.04 12.03 -14.16
C SER A 61 8.63 10.56 -14.23
N LYS A 62 8.78 9.83 -13.13
CA LYS A 62 8.47 8.39 -13.04
C LYS A 62 7.48 8.04 -11.92
N ASN A 63 7.09 9.04 -11.11
CA ASN A 63 6.00 8.88 -10.15
C ASN A 63 4.66 9.27 -10.79
N TYR A 64 3.56 8.96 -10.12
CA TYR A 64 2.21 9.24 -10.58
C TYR A 64 1.39 9.87 -9.47
N ASP A 65 0.57 10.86 -9.80
CA ASP A 65 -0.39 11.49 -8.89
C ASP A 65 -1.64 10.60 -8.82
N ILE A 66 -1.58 9.56 -8.00
CA ILE A 66 -2.68 8.64 -7.73
C ILE A 66 -3.07 8.82 -6.28
N LYS A 67 -4.28 9.31 -6.04
CA LYS A 67 -4.88 9.41 -4.71
C LYS A 67 -5.21 8.01 -4.21
N LEU A 68 -4.93 7.75 -2.93
CA LEU A 68 -5.15 6.47 -2.28
C LEU A 68 -5.98 6.69 -1.02
N GLU A 69 -6.96 5.85 -0.80
CA GLU A 69 -7.83 5.90 0.37
C GLU A 69 -7.94 4.51 0.98
N VAL A 70 -7.87 4.45 2.31
CA VAL A 70 -8.10 3.24 3.10
C VAL A 70 -9.26 3.50 4.05
N ILE A 71 -10.24 2.60 3.99
CA ILE A 71 -11.45 2.64 4.79
C ILE A 71 -11.51 1.37 5.63
N ILE A 72 -11.84 1.50 6.90
CA ILE A 72 -12.18 0.38 7.78
C ILE A 72 -13.67 0.49 8.08
N THR A 73 -14.36 -0.63 7.93
CA THR A 73 -15.77 -0.78 8.34
C THR A 73 -15.81 -1.88 9.39
N PRO A 74 -15.91 -1.55 10.70
CA PRO A 74 -16.09 -2.54 11.74
C PRO A 74 -17.41 -3.27 11.60
N GLU A 75 -17.53 -4.48 12.16
CA GLU A 75 -18.77 -5.21 12.15
C GLU A 75 -19.89 -4.38 12.81
N ASN A 76 -21.04 -4.27 12.12
CA ASN A 76 -22.21 -3.50 12.56
C ASN A 76 -21.95 -1.98 12.80
N SER A 77 -20.95 -1.39 12.14
CA SER A 77 -20.60 0.02 12.27
C SER A 77 -20.50 0.71 10.91
N GLU A 78 -20.41 2.04 10.91
CA GLU A 78 -20.27 2.84 9.69
C GLU A 78 -18.83 2.83 9.17
N PRO A 79 -18.64 2.94 7.84
CA PRO A 79 -17.31 3.05 7.24
C PRO A 79 -16.53 4.28 7.72
N VAL A 80 -15.26 4.11 8.01
CA VAL A 80 -14.36 5.20 8.45
C VAL A 80 -13.12 5.25 7.58
N THR A 81 -12.87 6.39 6.93
CA THR A 81 -11.60 6.62 6.22
C THR A 81 -10.50 6.84 7.26
N VAL A 82 -9.55 5.93 7.30
CA VAL A 82 -8.43 5.92 8.24
C VAL A 82 -7.12 6.44 7.64
N SER A 83 -7.05 6.48 6.31
CA SER A 83 -5.89 7.03 5.61
C SER A 83 -6.28 7.61 4.26
N THR A 84 -5.68 8.74 3.91
CA THR A 84 -5.72 9.35 2.58
C THR A 84 -4.30 9.69 2.17
N SER A 85 -3.71 8.92 1.29
CA SER A 85 -2.33 9.05 0.84
C SER A 85 -2.26 9.30 -0.68
N ASN A 86 -1.07 9.28 -1.22
CA ASN A 86 -0.85 9.46 -2.65
C ASN A 86 0.39 8.68 -3.11
N PHE A 87 0.28 7.99 -4.23
CA PHE A 87 1.37 7.21 -4.81
C PHE A 87 2.59 8.06 -5.19
N LYS A 88 2.42 9.37 -5.44
CA LYS A 88 3.53 10.30 -5.71
C LYS A 88 4.58 10.38 -4.59
N TYR A 89 4.21 9.99 -3.36
CA TYR A 89 5.12 10.00 -2.22
C TYR A 89 6.13 8.86 -2.22
N MET A 90 5.99 7.90 -3.14
CA MET A 90 6.95 6.82 -3.29
C MET A 90 8.35 7.37 -3.57
N TYR A 91 9.30 7.06 -2.67
CA TYR A 91 10.71 7.42 -2.83
C TYR A 91 11.36 6.66 -3.99
N TRP A 92 11.11 5.35 -4.06
CA TRP A 92 11.53 4.48 -5.16
C TRP A 92 10.39 4.31 -6.16
N ASN A 93 10.55 4.82 -7.36
CA ASN A 93 9.55 4.65 -8.41
C ASN A 93 9.52 3.20 -8.95
N MET A 94 8.46 2.84 -9.67
CA MET A 94 8.28 1.48 -10.20
C MET A 94 9.44 1.01 -11.09
N CYS A 95 10.05 1.91 -11.87
CA CYS A 95 11.19 1.56 -12.73
C CYS A 95 12.41 1.18 -11.88
N GLN A 96 12.66 1.90 -10.79
CA GLN A 96 13.76 1.61 -9.86
C GLN A 96 13.51 0.30 -9.10
N GLN A 97 12.28 0.05 -8.67
CA GLN A 97 11.91 -1.20 -8.01
C GLN A 97 12.17 -2.40 -8.93
N LEU A 98 11.76 -2.30 -10.20
CA LEU A 98 12.02 -3.33 -11.20
C LEU A 98 13.52 -3.51 -11.46
N ALA A 99 14.27 -2.43 -11.66
CA ALA A 99 15.71 -2.46 -11.88
C ALA A 99 16.43 -3.12 -10.69
N HIS A 100 16.03 -2.78 -9.46
CA HIS A 100 16.59 -3.37 -8.25
C HIS A 100 16.30 -4.86 -8.14
N HIS A 101 15.04 -5.27 -8.38
CA HIS A 101 14.63 -6.67 -8.33
C HIS A 101 15.42 -7.55 -9.30
N THR A 102 15.77 -7.03 -10.47
CA THR A 102 16.49 -7.78 -11.52
C THR A 102 18.02 -7.65 -11.43
N SER A 103 18.55 -6.80 -10.56
CA SER A 103 19.99 -6.49 -10.47
C SER A 103 20.87 -7.70 -10.11
N ASN A 104 20.30 -8.70 -9.45
CA ASN A 104 20.97 -9.96 -9.09
C ASN A 104 20.77 -11.09 -10.11
N GLY A 105 20.15 -10.80 -11.28
CA GLY A 105 19.84 -11.78 -12.31
C GLY A 105 18.48 -12.49 -12.13
N CYS A 106 17.63 -12.02 -11.19
CA CYS A 106 16.27 -12.52 -11.07
C CYS A 106 15.46 -12.15 -12.32
N ASN A 107 14.83 -13.16 -12.95
CA ASN A 107 14.01 -12.96 -14.13
C ASN A 107 12.62 -12.44 -13.77
N VAL A 108 12.08 -11.56 -14.62
CA VAL A 108 10.69 -11.11 -14.56
C VAL A 108 9.97 -11.58 -15.82
N ARG A 109 8.72 -11.99 -15.67
CA ARG A 109 7.87 -12.49 -16.76
C ARG A 109 6.64 -11.60 -16.89
N ILE A 110 6.04 -11.62 -18.06
CA ILE A 110 4.71 -11.01 -18.29
C ILE A 110 3.71 -11.70 -17.36
N GLY A 111 2.99 -10.90 -16.58
CA GLY A 111 2.03 -11.40 -15.59
C GLY A 111 2.56 -11.45 -14.16
N ASP A 112 3.85 -11.22 -13.93
CA ASP A 112 4.38 -11.10 -12.57
C ASP A 112 3.77 -9.88 -11.87
N LEU A 113 3.30 -10.10 -10.65
CA LEU A 113 2.77 -9.04 -9.78
C LEU A 113 3.86 -8.54 -8.85
N MET A 114 4.11 -7.24 -8.89
CA MET A 114 5.03 -6.56 -7.98
C MET A 114 4.27 -5.59 -7.08
N ALA A 115 4.63 -5.54 -5.81
CA ALA A 115 4.05 -4.62 -4.84
C ALA A 115 5.08 -3.61 -4.36
N SER A 116 4.66 -2.36 -4.23
CA SER A 116 5.52 -1.27 -3.72
C SER A 116 5.74 -1.32 -2.21
N GLY A 117 4.94 -2.12 -1.49
CA GLY A 117 4.82 -2.03 -0.05
C GLY A 117 3.97 -0.82 0.38
N THR A 118 4.02 -0.51 1.67
CA THR A 118 3.27 0.58 2.30
C THR A 118 3.53 1.93 1.63
N ILE A 119 2.48 2.70 1.37
CA ILE A 119 2.54 4.03 0.77
C ILE A 119 2.06 5.05 1.79
N SER A 120 2.98 5.67 2.48
CA SER A 120 2.72 6.70 3.47
C SER A 120 3.10 8.08 2.95
N GLY A 121 2.30 9.08 3.28
CA GLY A 121 2.57 10.49 2.98
C GLY A 121 3.11 11.23 4.22
N PRO A 122 3.28 12.55 4.11
CA PRO A 122 3.91 13.37 5.16
C PRO A 122 3.00 13.67 6.35
N ASP A 123 1.68 13.48 6.21
CA ASP A 123 0.69 13.89 7.19
C ASP A 123 0.23 12.69 8.06
N GLU A 124 -0.22 12.94 9.28
CA GLU A 124 -0.69 11.88 10.20
C GLU A 124 -1.84 11.05 9.61
N ASN A 125 -2.71 11.66 8.80
CA ASN A 125 -3.82 10.97 8.13
C ASN A 125 -3.43 10.33 6.80
N SER A 126 -2.14 10.33 6.44
CA SER A 126 -1.62 9.75 5.19
C SER A 126 -0.74 8.52 5.39
N LEU A 127 -0.76 7.96 6.59
CA LEU A 127 0.01 6.76 6.93
C LEU A 127 -0.63 5.51 6.32
N GLY A 128 0.18 4.66 5.69
CA GLY A 128 -0.31 3.56 4.84
C GLY A 128 -0.54 2.23 5.56
N SER A 129 -0.33 2.15 6.87
CA SER A 129 -0.54 0.92 7.65
C SER A 129 -1.03 1.19 9.06
N MET A 130 -1.80 0.24 9.62
CA MET A 130 -2.23 0.31 11.02
C MET A 130 -1.05 0.32 11.98
N LEU A 131 0.07 -0.32 11.63
CA LEU A 131 1.29 -0.30 12.42
C LEU A 131 1.81 1.13 12.62
N GLU A 132 1.77 1.96 11.58
CA GLU A 132 2.17 3.36 11.65
C GLU A 132 1.12 4.22 12.36
N ILE A 133 -0.15 4.09 11.96
CA ILE A 133 -1.28 4.84 12.52
C ILE A 133 -1.37 4.66 14.03
N SER A 134 -1.24 3.42 14.51
CA SER A 134 -1.33 3.09 15.93
C SER A 134 0.00 3.17 16.70
N LEU A 135 1.08 3.62 16.05
CA LEU A 135 2.45 3.60 16.63
C LEU A 135 2.83 2.23 17.21
N GLY A 136 2.60 1.18 16.41
CA GLY A 136 2.84 -0.20 16.86
C GLY A 136 1.89 -0.68 17.94
N GLY A 137 0.66 -0.20 17.94
CA GLY A 137 -0.37 -0.55 18.91
C GLY A 137 -0.37 0.29 20.21
N LYS A 138 0.56 1.24 20.33
CA LYS A 138 0.70 2.08 21.53
C LYS A 138 -0.33 3.22 21.60
N LYS A 139 -0.85 3.65 20.45
CA LYS A 139 -1.85 4.70 20.32
C LYS A 139 -3.00 4.18 19.47
N PRO A 140 -4.00 3.52 20.04
CA PRO A 140 -5.15 3.04 19.28
C PRO A 140 -5.88 4.17 18.58
N LEU A 141 -6.38 3.90 17.37
CA LEU A 141 -7.27 4.77 16.64
C LEU A 141 -8.67 4.67 17.30
N THR A 142 -9.28 5.82 17.61
CA THR A 142 -10.67 5.86 18.09
C THR A 142 -11.59 6.06 16.89
N LEU A 143 -12.51 5.12 16.67
CA LEU A 143 -13.51 5.19 15.63
C LEU A 143 -14.71 6.06 16.09
N PRO A 144 -15.55 6.57 15.17
CA PRO A 144 -16.67 7.47 15.52
C PRO A 144 -17.68 6.87 16.49
N ASP A 145 -17.86 5.55 16.50
CA ASP A 145 -18.72 4.80 17.42
C ASP A 145 -18.10 4.54 18.80
N GLY A 146 -16.84 5.03 19.01
CA GLY A 146 -16.07 4.87 20.26
C GLY A 146 -15.24 3.60 20.34
N GLN A 147 -15.33 2.70 19.37
CA GLN A 147 -14.46 1.52 19.31
C GLN A 147 -13.00 1.94 19.15
N GLN A 148 -12.08 1.12 19.67
CA GLN A 148 -10.64 1.32 19.54
C GLN A 148 -10.06 0.30 18.58
N ARG A 149 -9.12 0.74 17.71
CA ARG A 149 -8.37 -0.16 16.82
C ARG A 149 -6.87 0.13 16.90
N SER A 150 -6.11 -0.82 17.41
CA SER A 150 -4.64 -0.83 17.25
C SER A 150 -4.23 -1.50 15.94
N PHE A 151 -4.93 -2.57 15.59
CA PHE A 151 -4.80 -3.34 14.35
C PHE A 151 -6.18 -3.72 13.84
N ILE A 152 -6.24 -4.33 12.68
CA ILE A 152 -7.46 -4.90 12.10
C ILE A 152 -7.91 -6.09 12.95
N GLU A 153 -9.21 -6.23 13.19
CA GLU A 153 -9.82 -7.28 13.99
C GLU A 153 -10.77 -8.13 13.15
N ASP A 154 -11.12 -9.31 13.65
CA ASP A 154 -12.16 -10.17 13.06
C ASP A 154 -13.48 -9.41 12.92
N GLY A 155 -14.15 -9.55 11.79
CA GLY A 155 -15.37 -8.80 11.46
C GLY A 155 -15.11 -7.43 10.80
N ASP A 156 -13.90 -6.89 10.86
CA ASP A 156 -13.58 -5.66 10.14
C ASP A 156 -13.53 -5.91 8.62
N THR A 157 -14.08 -4.98 7.86
CA THR A 157 -13.87 -4.92 6.42
C THR A 157 -12.90 -3.81 6.09
N VAL A 158 -11.87 -4.14 5.28
CA VAL A 158 -10.90 -3.18 4.78
C VAL A 158 -11.16 -2.92 3.31
N THR A 159 -11.40 -1.65 2.95
CA THR A 159 -11.56 -1.21 1.56
C THR A 159 -10.43 -0.27 1.17
N LEU A 160 -9.76 -0.56 0.07
CA LEU A 160 -8.77 0.32 -0.54
C LEU A 160 -9.29 0.84 -1.86
N ARG A 161 -9.11 2.15 -2.09
CA ARG A 161 -9.45 2.84 -3.34
C ARG A 161 -8.25 3.58 -3.88
N GLY A 162 -8.17 3.67 -5.20
CA GLY A 162 -7.17 4.49 -5.87
C GLY A 162 -7.75 5.17 -7.10
N TRP A 163 -7.33 6.42 -7.36
CA TRP A 163 -7.69 7.13 -8.58
C TRP A 163 -6.69 8.24 -8.90
N ALA A 164 -6.49 8.47 -10.18
CA ALA A 164 -5.81 9.65 -10.70
C ALA A 164 -6.84 10.62 -11.26
N GLU A 165 -6.66 11.93 -11.04
CA GLU A 165 -7.61 12.94 -11.50
C GLU A 165 -6.89 14.23 -11.89
N LYS A 166 -7.18 14.75 -13.09
CA LYS A 166 -6.61 15.99 -13.62
C LYS A 166 -7.54 16.59 -14.65
N ASN A 167 -7.75 17.90 -14.61
CA ASN A 167 -8.55 18.64 -15.61
C ASN A 167 -9.97 18.06 -15.84
N GLY A 168 -10.62 17.55 -14.78
CA GLY A 168 -11.94 16.95 -14.87
C GLY A 168 -11.97 15.51 -15.44
N GLN A 169 -10.82 14.96 -15.79
CA GLN A 169 -10.68 13.55 -16.20
C GLN A 169 -10.23 12.70 -15.00
N ARG A 170 -10.86 11.54 -14.82
CA ARG A 170 -10.55 10.60 -13.74
C ARG A 170 -10.31 9.20 -14.29
N VAL A 171 -9.24 8.58 -13.82
CA VAL A 171 -8.93 7.17 -14.00
C VAL A 171 -9.00 6.47 -12.65
N GLY A 172 -9.95 5.56 -12.47
CA GLY A 172 -10.15 4.80 -11.25
C GLY A 172 -9.48 3.44 -11.31
N PHE A 173 -8.99 2.96 -10.16
CA PHE A 173 -8.41 1.62 -10.00
C PHE A 173 -9.43 0.62 -9.45
N GLY A 174 -10.69 1.04 -9.24
CA GLY A 174 -11.69 0.24 -8.55
C GLY A 174 -11.44 0.16 -7.06
N GLU A 175 -12.00 -0.87 -6.45
CA GLU A 175 -11.89 -1.11 -5.02
C GLU A 175 -11.32 -2.50 -4.75
N VAL A 176 -10.50 -2.58 -3.71
CA VAL A 176 -10.14 -3.84 -3.05
C VAL A 176 -10.94 -3.89 -1.76
N TYR A 177 -11.82 -4.87 -1.64
CA TYR A 177 -12.73 -5.05 -0.52
C TYR A 177 -12.47 -6.42 0.10
N ASN A 178 -12.10 -6.46 1.38
CA ASN A 178 -11.79 -7.69 2.08
C ASN A 178 -12.41 -7.68 3.48
N LEU A 179 -13.27 -8.65 3.77
CA LEU A 179 -13.72 -8.97 5.12
C LEU A 179 -12.68 -9.86 5.82
N VAL A 180 -12.35 -9.52 7.06
CA VAL A 180 -11.49 -10.34 7.92
C VAL A 180 -12.35 -11.28 8.71
N GLU A 181 -12.20 -12.56 8.47
CA GLU A 181 -12.91 -13.62 9.17
C GLU A 181 -12.07 -14.21 10.29
N SER A 182 -12.71 -14.77 11.30
CA SER A 182 -12.02 -15.50 12.36
C SER A 182 -11.24 -16.69 11.82
N ALA A 183 -10.12 -16.99 12.45
CA ALA A 183 -9.30 -18.13 12.10
C ALA A 183 -10.11 -19.43 12.12
N ARG A 184 -9.93 -20.27 11.10
CA ARG A 184 -10.58 -21.58 11.08
C ARG A 184 -10.04 -22.43 12.22
N GLN A 185 -10.93 -23.00 13.00
CA GLN A 185 -10.56 -24.03 13.98
C GLN A 185 -10.10 -25.27 13.20
N SER A 186 -8.88 -25.68 13.43
CA SER A 186 -8.29 -26.93 12.87
C SER A 186 -8.70 -28.14 13.67
#